data_d4d228c1076fd0ff6f8da4b86cf470ac
#
_entry.id   d4d228c1076fd0ff6f8da4b86cf470ac
#
_cell.length_a   1.000
_cell.length_b   1.000
_cell.length_c   1.000
_cell.angle_alpha   90.00
_cell.angle_beta   90.00
_cell.angle_gamma   90.00
#
_symmetry.space_group_name_H-M   'P 1'
#
loop_
_entity.id
_entity.type
_entity.pdbx_description
1 polymer ?
#
loop_
_entity_poly.entity_id
_entity_poly.type
_entity_poly.pdbx_seq_one_letter_code
_entity_poly.pdbx_strand_id
1 'polypeptide(L)'
;MPNPGDAGASLGAAALAYGKKLLWKDAFLGHRTEQSLTRTSLQLAEQIVAHLLEHKVCGVAFGRAEFGPRALGNRSLIADPRGPDMKDKVNEIKKRQKFRPFAPAVLEEHAHKYFEPNVITPYMQHVVNGTKITLQTLPAIVHEDGTCRVQTINKFDNTIFRQVLEIWYRETGCPVLLNTSLNIRGEPMVNNVEDAWRFEEKYDVKVFY
;
A
#
# COMPACT_ATOMS: atom_id res chain seq x y z
N MET A 1 2.91 2.91 17.56
CA MET A 1 2.11 4.11 17.19
C MET A 1 2.24 4.29 15.67
N PRO A 2 1.14 4.33 14.90
CA PRO A 2 1.22 4.37 13.44
C PRO A 2 1.85 5.64 12.86
N ASN A 3 1.76 6.76 13.57
CA ASN A 3 2.25 8.06 13.08
C ASN A 3 3.08 8.76 14.17
N PRO A 4 4.36 8.41 14.36
CA PRO A 4 5.20 9.00 15.43
C PRO A 4 5.71 10.41 15.10
N GLY A 5 5.57 10.89 13.86
CA GLY A 5 6.02 12.22 13.41
C GLY A 5 4.90 13.26 13.39
N ASP A 6 5.09 14.34 12.61
CA ASP A 6 4.18 15.50 12.51
C ASP A 6 2.72 15.12 12.22
N ALA A 7 2.49 14.09 11.40
CA ALA A 7 1.15 13.62 11.10
C ALA A 7 0.38 13.09 12.34
N GLY A 8 1.07 12.68 13.39
CA GLY A 8 0.48 12.22 14.65
C GLY A 8 0.34 13.31 15.71
N ALA A 9 0.87 14.51 15.49
CA ALA A 9 0.88 15.58 16.48
C ALA A 9 -0.54 16.01 16.89
N SER A 10 -1.48 16.08 15.94
CA SER A 10 -2.88 16.41 16.23
C SER A 10 -3.55 15.40 17.17
N LEU A 11 -3.27 14.12 16.96
CA LEU A 11 -3.77 13.05 17.83
C LEU A 11 -3.10 13.08 19.21
N GLY A 12 -1.79 13.37 19.25
CA GLY A 12 -1.04 13.55 20.49
C GLY A 12 -1.58 14.72 21.32
N ALA A 13 -1.86 15.85 20.68
CA ALA A 13 -2.49 17.01 21.32
C ALA A 13 -3.89 16.68 21.85
N ALA A 14 -4.71 15.98 21.06
CA ALA A 14 -6.04 15.54 21.51
C ALA A 14 -5.94 14.57 22.69
N ALA A 15 -4.96 13.65 22.69
CA ALA A 15 -4.73 12.73 23.80
C ALA A 15 -4.34 13.45 25.10
N LEU A 16 -3.48 14.46 25.00
CA LEU A 16 -3.09 15.30 26.13
C LEU A 16 -4.29 16.08 26.71
N ALA A 17 -5.09 16.70 25.84
CA ALA A 17 -6.30 17.42 26.24
C ALA A 17 -7.35 16.49 26.87
N TYR A 18 -7.48 15.27 26.35
CA TYR A 18 -8.41 14.27 26.87
C TYR A 18 -7.99 13.72 28.25
N GLY A 19 -6.70 13.71 28.55
CA GLY A 19 -6.14 13.30 29.83
C GLY A 19 -6.29 11.82 30.19
N LYS A 20 -6.66 10.98 29.24
CA LYS A 20 -6.85 9.53 29.42
C LYS A 20 -6.20 8.74 28.28
N LYS A 21 -5.98 7.44 28.51
CA LYS A 21 -5.47 6.53 27.48
C LYS A 21 -6.44 6.47 26.29
N LEU A 22 -5.94 6.74 25.10
CA LEU A 22 -6.70 6.56 23.86
C LEU A 22 -6.82 5.06 23.54
N LEU A 23 -8.01 4.64 23.14
CA LEU A 23 -8.24 3.33 22.54
C LEU A 23 -7.94 3.43 21.04
N TRP A 24 -6.67 3.40 20.70
CA TRP A 24 -6.22 3.42 19.31
C TRP A 24 -6.29 2.02 18.72
N LYS A 25 -6.99 1.86 17.62
CA LYS A 25 -7.19 0.57 16.97
C LYS A 25 -6.26 0.38 15.79
N ASP A 26 -6.25 1.32 14.84
CA ASP A 26 -5.49 1.25 13.59
C ASP A 26 -5.30 2.64 12.96
N ALA A 27 -4.66 2.71 11.78
CA ALA A 27 -4.41 3.96 11.06
C ALA A 27 -5.57 4.38 10.13
N PHE A 28 -6.66 3.62 10.03
CA PHE A 28 -7.73 3.85 9.06
C PHE A 28 -8.85 4.72 9.66
N LEU A 29 -8.56 6.00 9.89
CA LEU A 29 -9.44 6.95 10.57
C LEU A 29 -10.08 7.98 9.63
N GLY A 30 -9.67 8.02 8.37
CA GLY A 30 -10.11 9.00 7.39
C GLY A 30 -11.51 8.72 6.81
N HIS A 31 -11.84 9.40 5.73
CA HIS A 31 -13.10 9.25 5.02
C HIS A 31 -13.30 7.79 4.55
N ARG A 32 -14.54 7.31 4.65
CA ARG A 32 -14.92 5.98 4.17
C ARG A 32 -15.47 6.09 2.75
N THR A 33 -14.88 5.37 1.80
CA THR A 33 -15.56 5.09 0.52
C THR A 33 -16.65 4.05 0.77
N GLU A 34 -17.86 4.32 0.28
CA GLU A 34 -18.94 3.35 0.33
C GLU A 34 -18.62 2.24 -0.68
N GLN A 35 -18.66 1.01 -0.22
CA GLN A 35 -18.53 -0.16 -1.10
C GLN A 35 -19.87 -0.39 -1.79
N SER A 36 -19.85 -0.75 -3.07
CA SER A 36 -21.03 -1.27 -3.74
C SER A 36 -21.58 -2.47 -2.97
N LEU A 37 -22.85 -2.43 -2.60
CA LEU A 37 -23.55 -3.52 -1.90
C LEU A 37 -23.65 -4.81 -2.73
N THR A 38 -23.23 -4.77 -4.00
CA THR A 38 -23.35 -5.88 -4.95
C THR A 38 -22.15 -6.85 -4.96
N ARG A 39 -21.04 -6.52 -4.27
CA ARG A 39 -19.82 -7.33 -4.27
C ARG A 39 -19.36 -7.65 -2.86
N THR A 40 -18.90 -8.89 -2.65
CA THR A 40 -18.18 -9.25 -1.42
C THR A 40 -16.74 -8.73 -1.48
N SER A 41 -16.09 -8.60 -0.32
CA SER A 41 -14.67 -8.20 -0.26
C SER A 41 -13.76 -9.19 -1.01
N LEU A 42 -14.10 -10.48 -0.98
CA LEU A 42 -13.37 -11.53 -1.70
C LEU A 42 -13.47 -11.36 -3.21
N GLN A 43 -14.68 -11.15 -3.74
CA GLN A 43 -14.89 -10.91 -5.18
C GLN A 43 -14.13 -9.67 -5.66
N LEU A 44 -14.10 -8.62 -4.86
CA LEU A 44 -13.31 -7.42 -5.19
C LEU A 44 -11.81 -7.73 -5.21
N ALA A 45 -11.30 -8.48 -4.24
CA ALA A 45 -9.89 -8.89 -4.20
C ALA A 45 -9.52 -9.77 -5.41
N GLU A 46 -10.38 -10.71 -5.81
CA GLU A 46 -10.20 -11.53 -7.01
C GLU A 46 -10.14 -10.68 -8.30
N GLN A 47 -11.03 -9.70 -8.45
CA GLN A 47 -11.01 -8.78 -9.59
C GLN A 47 -9.74 -7.94 -9.65
N ILE A 48 -9.27 -7.44 -8.50
CA ILE A 48 -8.01 -6.68 -8.40
C ILE A 48 -6.84 -7.55 -8.84
N VAL A 49 -6.76 -8.79 -8.37
CA VAL A 49 -5.65 -9.69 -8.73
C VAL A 49 -5.72 -10.08 -10.20
N ALA A 50 -6.90 -10.39 -10.75
CA ALA A 50 -7.06 -10.68 -12.16
C ALA A 50 -6.53 -9.51 -13.02
N HIS A 51 -6.89 -8.27 -12.67
CA HIS A 51 -6.38 -7.08 -13.35
C HIS A 51 -4.85 -6.91 -13.18
N LEU A 52 -4.30 -7.14 -11.99
CA LEU A 52 -2.85 -7.06 -11.77
C LEU A 52 -2.07 -8.11 -12.57
N LEU A 53 -2.61 -9.30 -12.76
CA LEU A 53 -1.97 -10.35 -13.59
C LEU A 53 -1.84 -9.91 -15.05
N GLU A 54 -2.82 -9.19 -15.58
CA GLU A 54 -2.86 -8.71 -16.96
C GLU A 54 -2.11 -7.37 -17.12
N HIS A 55 -2.47 -6.35 -16.33
CA HIS A 55 -2.03 -4.96 -16.53
C HIS A 55 -0.86 -4.52 -15.63
N LYS A 56 -0.54 -5.32 -14.60
CA LYS A 56 0.60 -5.13 -13.67
C LYS A 56 0.47 -3.97 -12.68
N VAL A 57 -0.49 -3.07 -12.82
CA VAL A 57 -0.70 -1.91 -11.95
C VAL A 57 -2.18 -1.56 -11.87
N CYS A 58 -2.66 -1.16 -10.68
CA CYS A 58 -3.98 -0.56 -10.49
C CYS A 58 -4.02 0.33 -9.24
N GLY A 59 -5.04 1.20 -9.18
CA GLY A 59 -5.41 1.93 -7.99
C GLY A 59 -6.42 1.16 -7.14
N VAL A 60 -6.38 1.37 -5.83
CA VAL A 60 -7.38 0.86 -4.89
C VAL A 60 -7.84 1.99 -3.95
N ALA A 61 -9.16 2.12 -3.77
CA ALA A 61 -9.78 3.16 -2.95
C ALA A 61 -10.98 2.61 -2.19
N PHE A 62 -10.75 1.78 -1.18
CA PHE A 62 -11.83 1.14 -0.40
C PHE A 62 -11.70 1.40 1.10
N GLY A 63 -12.82 1.18 1.82
CA GLY A 63 -12.85 1.35 3.26
C GLY A 63 -12.51 2.78 3.73
N ARG A 64 -11.97 2.93 4.93
CA ARG A 64 -11.52 4.22 5.45
C ARG A 64 -10.12 4.56 4.96
N ALA A 65 -9.93 5.83 4.57
CA ALA A 65 -8.61 6.34 4.23
C ALA A 65 -7.65 6.26 5.43
N GLU A 66 -6.37 6.14 5.12
CA GLU A 66 -5.32 6.17 6.12
C GLU A 66 -5.21 7.57 6.76
N PHE A 67 -4.98 7.59 8.06
CA PHE A 67 -4.55 8.77 8.81
C PHE A 67 -3.02 8.76 8.89
N GLY A 68 -2.39 9.75 8.26
CA GLY A 68 -0.93 9.87 8.25
C GLY A 68 -0.31 9.96 6.85
N PRO A 69 1.04 9.94 6.76
CA PRO A 69 1.76 10.27 5.53
C PRO A 69 1.90 9.09 4.56
N ARG A 70 1.36 7.91 4.87
CA ARG A 70 1.56 6.68 4.09
C ARG A 70 0.24 6.08 3.64
N ALA A 71 0.18 5.65 2.38
CA ALA A 71 -0.85 4.75 1.91
C ALA A 71 -0.53 3.32 2.38
N LEU A 72 -1.50 2.66 2.98
CA LEU A 72 -1.34 1.37 3.65
C LEU A 72 -2.27 0.30 3.05
N GLY A 73 -2.83 0.56 1.87
CA GLY A 73 -3.66 -0.39 1.15
C GLY A 73 -5.09 0.07 0.90
N ASN A 74 -5.56 1.19 1.51
CA ASN A 74 -6.91 1.70 1.29
C ASN A 74 -6.99 2.89 0.32
N ARG A 75 -5.89 3.60 0.10
CA ARG A 75 -5.73 4.67 -0.92
C ARG A 75 -4.39 4.48 -1.60
N SER A 76 -4.25 3.37 -2.30
CA SER A 76 -2.98 2.88 -2.81
C SER A 76 -2.97 2.71 -4.33
N LEU A 77 -1.84 3.01 -4.94
CA LEU A 77 -1.45 2.49 -6.23
C LEU A 77 -0.58 1.25 -5.96
N ILE A 78 -1.02 0.10 -6.44
CA ILE A 78 -0.34 -1.19 -6.23
C ILE A 78 0.12 -1.77 -7.56
N ALA A 79 1.25 -2.48 -7.56
CA ALA A 79 1.83 -3.05 -8.77
C ALA A 79 2.61 -4.34 -8.51
N ASP A 80 2.83 -5.12 -9.57
CA ASP A 80 3.73 -6.28 -9.58
C ASP A 80 5.19 -5.82 -9.40
N PRO A 81 5.88 -6.17 -8.32
CA PRO A 81 7.24 -5.67 -8.06
C PRO A 81 8.34 -6.36 -8.88
N ARG A 82 8.03 -7.42 -9.63
CA ARG A 82 9.00 -8.32 -10.27
C ARG A 82 9.56 -7.81 -11.60
N GLY A 83 8.83 -6.95 -12.30
CA GLY A 83 9.28 -6.43 -13.59
C GLY A 83 10.40 -5.40 -13.43
N PRO A 84 11.49 -5.47 -14.22
CA PRO A 84 12.60 -4.50 -14.13
C PRO A 84 12.16 -3.07 -14.43
N ASP A 85 11.19 -2.88 -15.33
CA ASP A 85 10.68 -1.57 -15.75
C ASP A 85 9.54 -1.03 -14.88
N MET A 86 9.07 -1.81 -13.91
CA MET A 86 7.90 -1.45 -13.12
C MET A 86 8.13 -0.20 -12.27
N LYS A 87 9.32 -0.01 -11.74
CA LYS A 87 9.71 1.21 -11.02
C LYS A 87 9.55 2.45 -11.91
N ASP A 88 10.02 2.39 -13.14
CA ASP A 88 9.92 3.48 -14.10
C ASP A 88 8.47 3.73 -14.51
N LYS A 89 7.73 2.67 -14.87
CA LYS A 89 6.31 2.74 -15.22
C LYS A 89 5.47 3.42 -14.14
N VAL A 90 5.64 3.02 -12.87
CA VAL A 90 4.89 3.63 -11.77
C VAL A 90 5.35 5.07 -11.49
N ASN A 91 6.64 5.41 -11.65
CA ASN A 91 7.11 6.78 -11.54
C ASN A 91 6.59 7.68 -12.68
N GLU A 92 6.41 7.17 -13.90
CA GLU A 92 5.78 7.87 -15.02
C GLU A 92 4.31 8.16 -14.74
N ILE A 93 3.52 7.19 -14.28
CA ILE A 93 2.14 7.37 -13.84
C ILE A 93 2.08 8.50 -12.78
N LYS A 94 2.97 8.45 -11.80
CA LYS A 94 3.03 9.45 -10.71
C LYS A 94 3.64 10.79 -11.11
N LYS A 95 4.12 10.96 -12.34
CA LYS A 95 4.80 12.16 -12.86
C LYS A 95 5.93 12.64 -11.96
N ARG A 96 6.76 11.72 -11.49
CA ARG A 96 7.88 12.03 -10.57
C ARG A 96 9.20 11.44 -11.07
N GLN A 97 10.29 11.82 -10.40
CA GLN A 97 11.63 11.40 -10.77
C GLN A 97 11.77 9.87 -10.71
N LYS A 98 12.38 9.25 -11.74
CA LYS A 98 12.53 7.78 -11.89
C LYS A 98 13.36 7.13 -10.78
N PHE A 99 14.31 7.86 -10.17
CA PHE A 99 15.13 7.32 -9.08
C PHE A 99 14.35 7.08 -7.78
N ARG A 100 13.17 7.68 -7.60
CA ARG A 100 12.41 7.55 -6.34
C ARG A 100 11.95 6.11 -6.11
N PRO A 101 12.23 5.56 -4.92
CA PRO A 101 11.87 4.19 -4.59
C PRO A 101 10.38 4.05 -4.23
N PHE A 102 9.93 2.80 -4.24
CA PHE A 102 8.63 2.39 -3.75
C PHE A 102 8.74 1.44 -2.57
N ALA A 103 7.68 1.38 -1.76
CA ALA A 103 7.60 0.49 -0.62
C ALA A 103 6.99 -0.86 -1.04
N PRO A 104 7.50 -2.00 -0.55
CA PRO A 104 6.79 -3.26 -0.60
C PRO A 104 5.72 -3.35 0.48
N ALA A 105 4.57 -3.96 0.14
CA ALA A 105 3.65 -4.57 1.08
C ALA A 105 3.81 -6.09 0.99
N VAL A 106 3.99 -6.76 2.13
CA VAL A 106 4.29 -8.19 2.19
C VAL A 106 3.40 -8.89 3.22
N LEU A 107 2.99 -10.14 2.93
CA LEU A 107 2.40 -11.02 3.93
C LEU A 107 3.41 -11.23 5.08
N GLU A 108 3.03 -10.88 6.31
CA GLU A 108 3.94 -10.84 7.48
C GLU A 108 4.68 -12.15 7.70
N GLU A 109 4.01 -13.29 7.54
CA GLU A 109 4.56 -14.63 7.69
C GLU A 109 5.65 -14.98 6.66
N HIS A 110 5.70 -14.26 5.54
CA HIS A 110 6.72 -14.43 4.50
C HIS A 110 7.81 -13.36 4.52
N ALA A 111 7.67 -12.31 5.35
CA ALA A 111 8.59 -11.16 5.34
C ALA A 111 10.06 -11.56 5.59
N HIS A 112 10.30 -12.55 6.47
CA HIS A 112 11.64 -13.04 6.82
C HIS A 112 12.44 -13.61 5.64
N LYS A 113 11.77 -14.03 4.56
CA LYS A 113 12.44 -14.54 3.35
C LYS A 113 12.96 -13.41 2.45
N TYR A 114 12.37 -12.24 2.56
CA TYR A 114 12.61 -11.12 1.67
C TYR A 114 13.35 -9.96 2.32
N PHE A 115 13.27 -9.81 3.64
CA PHE A 115 13.76 -8.62 4.36
C PHE A 115 14.52 -8.98 5.65
N GLU A 116 15.63 -8.25 5.90
CA GLU A 116 16.51 -8.43 7.07
C GLU A 116 16.84 -7.07 7.73
N PRO A 117 16.74 -6.96 9.07
CA PRO A 117 16.16 -7.94 9.99
C PRO A 117 14.66 -8.11 9.78
N ASN A 118 14.12 -9.25 10.21
CA ASN A 118 12.68 -9.46 10.20
C ASN A 118 12.02 -8.60 11.26
N VAL A 119 11.29 -7.58 10.83
CA VAL A 119 10.58 -6.63 11.69
C VAL A 119 9.12 -6.54 11.33
N ILE A 120 8.24 -6.45 12.34
CA ILE A 120 6.83 -6.16 12.16
C ILE A 120 6.70 -4.64 11.97
N THR A 121 6.27 -4.23 10.79
CA THR A 121 6.18 -2.81 10.40
C THR A 121 4.91 -2.52 9.58
N PRO A 122 3.72 -2.55 10.21
CA PRO A 122 2.44 -2.41 9.50
C PRO A 122 2.24 -1.02 8.90
N TYR A 123 3.01 -0.02 9.33
CA TYR A 123 2.83 1.38 8.95
C TYR A 123 4.02 1.98 8.17
N MET A 124 4.85 1.14 7.55
CA MET A 124 6.04 1.60 6.79
C MET A 124 7.02 2.45 7.62
N GLN A 125 7.24 2.10 8.89
CA GLN A 125 8.05 2.90 9.82
C GLN A 125 9.54 2.52 9.78
N HIS A 126 9.88 1.35 9.23
CA HIS A 126 11.23 0.82 9.21
C HIS A 126 11.75 0.65 7.79
N VAL A 127 13.03 0.94 7.63
CA VAL A 127 13.82 0.62 6.46
C VAL A 127 14.74 -0.54 6.85
N VAL A 128 14.75 -1.59 6.06
CA VAL A 128 15.47 -2.84 6.28
C VAL A 128 16.19 -3.26 5.00
N ASN A 129 17.15 -4.16 5.09
CA ASN A 129 17.84 -4.67 3.91
C ASN A 129 16.94 -5.65 3.14
N GLY A 130 17.00 -5.59 1.82
CA GLY A 130 16.49 -6.67 0.97
C GLY A 130 17.42 -7.87 1.03
N THR A 131 16.87 -9.08 1.17
CA THR A 131 17.66 -10.31 1.03
C THR A 131 18.14 -10.49 -0.42
N LYS A 132 19.04 -11.44 -0.66
CA LYS A 132 19.48 -11.79 -2.02
C LYS A 132 18.29 -12.10 -2.96
N ILE A 133 17.25 -12.75 -2.45
CA ILE A 133 16.03 -13.04 -3.21
C ILE A 133 15.35 -11.74 -3.64
N THR A 134 15.16 -10.80 -2.71
CA THR A 134 14.52 -9.50 -2.99
C THR A 134 15.30 -8.71 -4.04
N LEU A 135 16.63 -8.62 -3.88
CA LEU A 135 17.48 -7.88 -4.81
C LEU A 135 17.43 -8.45 -6.23
N GLN A 136 17.28 -9.76 -6.37
CA GLN A 136 17.25 -10.44 -7.67
C GLN A 136 15.85 -10.50 -8.31
N THR A 137 14.79 -10.58 -7.50
CA THR A 137 13.44 -10.91 -8.03
C THR A 137 12.45 -9.76 -7.93
N LEU A 138 12.71 -8.73 -7.11
CA LEU A 138 11.77 -7.62 -6.84
C LEU A 138 12.41 -6.24 -7.04
N PRO A 139 12.99 -5.95 -8.22
CA PRO A 139 13.79 -4.73 -8.42
C PRO A 139 13.00 -3.43 -8.25
N ALA A 140 11.67 -3.47 -8.43
CA ALA A 140 10.84 -2.26 -8.36
C ALA A 140 10.71 -1.67 -6.96
N ILE A 141 11.01 -2.45 -5.90
CA ILE A 141 10.83 -2.03 -4.49
C ILE A 141 12.15 -1.88 -3.73
N VAL A 142 13.27 -2.02 -4.42
CA VAL A 142 14.60 -1.92 -3.82
C VAL A 142 15.17 -0.52 -4.05
N HIS A 143 15.72 0.10 -3.00
CA HIS A 143 16.47 1.35 -3.07
C HIS A 143 17.86 1.11 -3.66
N GLU A 144 18.54 2.17 -4.08
CA GLU A 144 19.89 2.07 -4.67
C GLU A 144 20.92 1.43 -3.72
N ASP A 145 20.74 1.60 -2.42
CA ASP A 145 21.58 1.04 -1.37
C ASP A 145 21.19 -0.40 -0.95
N GLY A 146 20.24 -1.02 -1.64
CA GLY A 146 19.74 -2.36 -1.34
C GLY A 146 18.72 -2.43 -0.22
N THR A 147 18.29 -1.31 0.34
CA THR A 147 17.28 -1.26 1.40
C THR A 147 15.86 -1.18 0.86
N CYS A 148 14.86 -1.45 1.72
CA CYS A 148 13.43 -1.38 1.43
C CYS A 148 12.67 -0.80 2.62
N ARG A 149 11.69 0.08 2.38
CA ARG A 149 10.77 0.57 3.42
C ARG A 149 9.51 -0.29 3.45
N VAL A 150 9.51 -1.31 4.29
CA VAL A 150 8.54 -2.41 4.26
C VAL A 150 7.23 -2.07 4.98
N GLN A 151 6.12 -2.57 4.43
CA GLN A 151 4.84 -2.72 5.13
C GLN A 151 4.56 -4.21 5.31
N THR A 152 4.42 -4.67 6.56
CA THR A 152 3.95 -6.04 6.86
C THR A 152 2.44 -6.05 7.05
N ILE A 153 1.76 -7.04 6.46
CA ILE A 153 0.30 -7.23 6.59
C ILE A 153 0.06 -8.50 7.41
N ASN A 154 -0.51 -8.32 8.59
CA ASN A 154 -0.72 -9.40 9.54
C ASN A 154 -1.80 -10.38 9.05
N LYS A 155 -1.66 -11.66 9.38
CA LYS A 155 -2.61 -12.73 9.00
C LYS A 155 -4.00 -12.59 9.65
N PHE A 156 -4.12 -11.82 10.72
CA PHE A 156 -5.40 -11.55 11.38
C PHE A 156 -6.07 -10.28 10.86
N ASP A 157 -5.41 -9.53 9.98
CA ASP A 157 -6.00 -8.36 9.35
C ASP A 157 -7.05 -8.83 8.32
N ASN A 158 -8.31 -8.77 8.68
CA ASN A 158 -9.41 -9.09 7.77
C ASN A 158 -9.72 -7.89 6.85
N THR A 159 -8.73 -7.47 6.07
CA THR A 159 -8.83 -6.36 5.12
C THR A 159 -8.86 -6.87 3.69
N ILE A 160 -9.47 -6.10 2.78
CA ILE A 160 -9.44 -6.40 1.34
C ILE A 160 -8.00 -6.49 0.86
N PHE A 161 -7.12 -5.60 1.33
CA PHE A 161 -5.71 -5.60 0.91
C PHE A 161 -4.97 -6.88 1.33
N ARG A 162 -5.30 -7.44 2.51
CA ARG A 162 -4.79 -8.75 2.92
C ARG A 162 -5.26 -9.85 1.97
N GLN A 163 -6.54 -9.87 1.62
CA GLN A 163 -7.11 -10.83 0.67
C GLN A 163 -6.46 -10.71 -0.72
N VAL A 164 -6.22 -9.50 -1.20
CA VAL A 164 -5.49 -9.25 -2.45
C VAL A 164 -4.10 -9.89 -2.40
N LEU A 165 -3.33 -9.68 -1.33
CA LEU A 165 -1.99 -10.26 -1.19
C LEU A 165 -2.01 -11.80 -1.10
N GLU A 166 -3.00 -12.40 -0.43
CA GLU A 166 -3.13 -13.85 -0.33
C GLU A 166 -3.45 -14.47 -1.70
N ILE A 167 -4.40 -13.90 -2.44
CA ILE A 167 -4.75 -14.36 -3.78
C ILE A 167 -3.56 -14.14 -4.73
N TRP A 168 -2.92 -12.96 -4.68
CA TRP A 168 -1.72 -12.68 -5.44
C TRP A 168 -0.60 -13.69 -5.20
N TYR A 169 -0.35 -14.05 -3.92
CA TYR A 169 0.63 -15.06 -3.56
C TYR A 169 0.25 -16.44 -4.10
N ARG A 170 -1.01 -16.83 -4.00
CA ARG A 170 -1.50 -18.10 -4.55
C ARG A 170 -1.29 -18.20 -6.06
N GLU A 171 -1.57 -17.13 -6.81
CA GLU A 171 -1.48 -17.11 -8.28
C GLU A 171 -0.04 -16.95 -8.80
N THR A 172 0.84 -16.32 -8.02
CA THR A 172 2.17 -15.91 -8.52
C THR A 172 3.35 -16.53 -7.78
N GLY A 173 3.13 -17.09 -6.59
CA GLY A 173 4.19 -17.50 -5.67
C GLY A 173 4.94 -16.33 -5.01
N CYS A 174 4.56 -15.07 -5.30
CA CYS A 174 5.19 -13.87 -4.74
C CYS A 174 4.29 -13.25 -3.66
N PRO A 175 4.68 -13.21 -2.37
CA PRO A 175 3.85 -12.66 -1.30
C PRO A 175 3.98 -11.13 -1.16
N VAL A 176 4.49 -10.45 -2.20
CA VAL A 176 4.85 -9.03 -2.17
C VAL A 176 4.16 -8.29 -3.31
N LEU A 177 3.62 -7.10 -3.01
CA LEU A 177 3.21 -6.09 -3.99
C LEU A 177 3.96 -4.78 -3.74
N LEU A 178 4.23 -4.01 -4.79
CA LEU A 178 4.60 -2.62 -4.67
C LEU A 178 3.39 -1.83 -4.16
N ASN A 179 3.60 -0.96 -3.17
CA ASN A 179 2.56 -0.10 -2.60
C ASN A 179 3.03 1.35 -2.53
N THR A 180 2.25 2.26 -3.10
CA THR A 180 2.47 3.71 -3.01
C THR A 180 1.13 4.45 -2.95
N SER A 181 1.14 5.73 -2.58
CA SER A 181 -0.08 6.54 -2.46
C SER A 181 -0.81 6.71 -3.81
N LEU A 182 -2.14 6.64 -3.77
CA LEU A 182 -3.00 6.88 -4.94
C LEU A 182 -3.17 8.37 -5.18
N ASN A 183 -2.13 8.97 -5.76
CA ASN A 183 -2.11 10.38 -6.19
C ASN A 183 -0.99 10.60 -7.21
N ILE A 184 -1.06 11.72 -7.90
CA ILE A 184 -0.02 12.23 -8.78
C ILE A 184 0.76 13.34 -8.07
N ARG A 185 1.99 13.61 -8.51
CA ARG A 185 2.82 14.68 -7.95
C ARG A 185 2.07 16.01 -7.98
N GLY A 186 2.00 16.69 -6.83
CA GLY A 186 1.34 17.99 -6.69
C GLY A 186 -0.18 17.93 -6.52
N GLU A 187 -0.76 16.73 -6.54
CA GLU A 187 -2.19 16.52 -6.29
C GLU A 187 -2.42 15.86 -4.91
N PRO A 188 -3.57 16.13 -4.27
CA PRO A 188 -3.96 15.43 -3.06
C PRO A 188 -4.19 13.94 -3.34
N MET A 189 -4.16 13.13 -2.29
CA MET A 189 -4.52 11.71 -2.37
C MET A 189 -6.00 11.58 -2.67
N VAL A 190 -6.37 10.60 -3.52
CA VAL A 190 -7.77 10.19 -3.73
C VAL A 190 -8.42 9.96 -2.38
N ASN A 191 -9.60 10.54 -2.15
CA ASN A 191 -10.29 10.47 -0.87
C ASN A 191 -11.64 9.74 -0.97
N ASN A 192 -12.42 9.99 -2.00
CA ASN A 192 -13.77 9.44 -2.23
C ASN A 192 -13.87 8.78 -3.61
N VAL A 193 -15.08 8.30 -3.97
CA VAL A 193 -15.35 7.61 -5.24
C VAL A 193 -15.21 8.55 -6.43
N GLU A 194 -15.63 9.80 -6.29
CA GLU A 194 -15.52 10.82 -7.35
C GLU A 194 -14.05 11.15 -7.66
N ASP A 195 -13.20 11.17 -6.63
CA ASP A 195 -11.77 11.35 -6.84
C ASP A 195 -11.15 10.12 -7.54
N ALA A 196 -11.63 8.90 -7.21
CA ALA A 196 -11.19 7.67 -7.86
C ALA A 196 -11.55 7.66 -9.35
N TRP A 197 -12.78 8.07 -9.72
CA TRP A 197 -13.20 8.23 -11.11
C TRP A 197 -12.36 9.24 -11.86
N ARG A 198 -12.15 10.44 -11.29
CA ARG A 198 -11.30 11.48 -11.90
C ARG A 198 -9.88 10.98 -12.10
N PHE A 199 -9.34 10.20 -11.16
CA PHE A 199 -8.02 9.64 -11.29
C PHE A 199 -7.96 8.63 -12.43
N GLU A 200 -8.92 7.69 -12.50
CA GLU A 200 -9.01 6.68 -13.56
C GLU A 200 -9.13 7.33 -14.94
N GLU A 201 -10.07 8.26 -15.12
CA GLU A 201 -10.30 8.97 -16.39
C GLU A 201 -9.08 9.80 -16.84
N LYS A 202 -8.44 10.49 -15.88
CA LYS A 202 -7.35 11.42 -16.20
C LYS A 202 -6.01 10.74 -16.48
N TYR A 203 -5.76 9.58 -15.87
CA TYR A 203 -4.45 8.92 -15.90
C TYR A 203 -4.46 7.55 -16.54
N ASP A 204 -5.59 7.08 -17.02
CA ASP A 204 -5.77 5.76 -17.64
C ASP A 204 -5.25 4.63 -16.77
N VAL A 205 -5.56 4.70 -15.48
CA VAL A 205 -5.19 3.69 -14.48
C VAL A 205 -6.45 3.21 -13.79
N LYS A 206 -6.81 1.95 -13.98
CA LYS A 206 -7.99 1.35 -13.33
C LYS A 206 -7.93 1.52 -11.82
N VAL A 207 -9.00 2.03 -11.21
CA VAL A 207 -9.16 2.15 -9.75
C VAL A 207 -10.33 1.28 -9.30
N PHE A 208 -10.07 0.42 -8.31
CA PHE A 208 -11.08 -0.42 -7.66
C PHE A 208 -11.55 0.25 -6.35
N TYR A 209 -12.88 0.36 -6.16
CA TYR A 209 -13.51 0.97 -4.99
C TYR A 209 -14.82 0.27 -4.64
#